data_c1b24b3ea779f6a7aac6776634092edc
#
_entry.id   c1b24b3ea779f6a7aac6776634092edc
#
_cell.length_a   1.000
_cell.length_b   1.000
_cell.length_c   1.000
_cell.angle_alpha   90.00
_cell.angle_beta   90.00
_cell.angle_gamma   90.00
#
_symmetry.space_group_name_H-M   'P 1'
#
loop_
_entity.id
_entity.type
_entity.pdbx_description
1 polymer ?
#
loop_
_entity_poly.entity_id
_entity_poly.type
_entity_poly.pdbx_seq_one_letter_code
_entity_poly.pdbx_strand_id
1 'polypeptide(L)'
;KAFIGIENNKPDAIELMTKVASSYAGIEVVPLKVKYPQGGEKQLIDAITKRQVASGALPISTGAVVQNVGTAFAVYEAVQKNKPLFERVITVTGKSVAKPSNFLARIGTPMKQLIDACGGLPEDTGKVIGGGPMMGKALVNIEVPTAKGSSGILIMNQKEAKRGEAQTCIRCAKCVSACPMGLEPYLLGALSENGD
;
A
#
# COMPACT_ATOMS: atom_id res chain seq x y z
N LYS A 1 17.22 -17.10 -8.29
CA LYS A 1 17.22 -15.75 -8.84
C LYS A 1 16.31 -14.87 -7.97
N ALA A 2 16.72 -13.67 -7.62
CA ALA A 2 15.94 -12.71 -6.86
C ALA A 2 15.66 -11.47 -7.73
N PHE A 3 14.45 -10.92 -7.57
CA PHE A 3 14.01 -9.70 -8.26
C PHE A 3 13.59 -8.66 -7.24
N ILE A 4 14.00 -7.41 -7.43
CA ILE A 4 13.58 -6.28 -6.63
C ILE A 4 12.72 -5.39 -7.53
N GLY A 5 11.40 -5.47 -7.38
CA GLY A 5 10.46 -4.65 -8.14
C GLY A 5 10.32 -3.27 -7.49
N ILE A 6 10.58 -2.20 -8.24
CA ILE A 6 10.47 -0.81 -7.77
C ILE A 6 9.66 -0.02 -8.79
N GLU A 7 8.66 0.73 -8.32
CA GLU A 7 7.87 1.61 -9.20
C GLU A 7 8.75 2.73 -9.79
N ASN A 8 8.52 3.05 -11.06
CA ASN A 8 9.34 3.99 -11.83
C ASN A 8 9.21 5.46 -11.40
N ASN A 9 8.34 5.77 -10.45
CA ASN A 9 8.27 7.07 -9.78
C ASN A 9 9.27 7.23 -8.62
N LYS A 10 10.18 6.26 -8.45
CA LYS A 10 11.24 6.25 -7.44
C LYS A 10 12.61 6.04 -8.09
N PRO A 11 13.07 7.00 -8.93
CA PRO A 11 14.31 6.85 -9.71
C PRO A 11 15.55 6.72 -8.82
N ASP A 12 15.61 7.45 -7.73
CA ASP A 12 16.66 7.40 -6.72
C ASP A 12 16.81 6.00 -6.10
N ALA A 13 15.70 5.37 -5.74
CA ALA A 13 15.69 4.01 -5.21
C ALA A 13 16.12 2.98 -6.28
N ILE A 14 15.70 3.16 -7.54
CA ILE A 14 16.10 2.28 -8.65
C ILE A 14 17.61 2.38 -8.88
N GLU A 15 18.16 3.59 -8.93
CA GLU A 15 19.59 3.81 -9.14
C GLU A 15 20.41 3.17 -8.01
N LEU A 16 20.07 3.50 -6.75
CA LEU A 16 20.77 2.97 -5.58
C LEU A 16 20.72 1.44 -5.53
N MET A 17 19.55 0.86 -5.70
CA MET A 17 19.38 -0.59 -5.61
C MET A 17 20.04 -1.32 -6.79
N THR A 18 20.06 -0.72 -7.99
CA THR A 18 20.78 -1.27 -9.15
C THR A 18 22.27 -1.30 -8.87
N LYS A 19 22.83 -0.21 -8.32
CA LYS A 19 24.24 -0.15 -7.93
C LYS A 19 24.59 -1.21 -6.88
N VAL A 20 23.74 -1.40 -5.87
CA VAL A 20 23.96 -2.43 -4.85
C VAL A 20 23.81 -3.83 -5.46
N ALA A 21 22.76 -4.08 -6.23
CA ALA A 21 22.50 -5.38 -6.84
C ALA A 21 23.60 -5.85 -7.81
N SER A 22 24.28 -4.91 -8.48
CA SER A 22 25.37 -5.25 -9.40
C SER A 22 26.55 -6.03 -8.76
N SER A 23 26.69 -5.93 -7.43
CA SER A 23 27.70 -6.67 -6.65
C SER A 23 27.27 -8.10 -6.29
N TYR A 24 26.04 -8.50 -6.63
CA TYR A 24 25.49 -9.81 -6.25
C TYR A 24 24.96 -10.57 -7.46
N ALA A 25 25.55 -11.72 -7.76
CA ALA A 25 25.07 -12.58 -8.84
C ALA A 25 23.65 -13.08 -8.54
N GLY A 26 22.77 -12.96 -9.54
CA GLY A 26 21.40 -13.50 -9.46
C GLY A 26 20.36 -12.55 -8.84
N ILE A 27 20.74 -11.31 -8.49
CA ILE A 27 19.81 -10.25 -8.08
C ILE A 27 19.62 -9.26 -9.25
N GLU A 28 18.36 -8.93 -9.54
CA GLU A 28 17.99 -8.02 -10.62
C GLU A 28 16.97 -6.99 -10.13
N VAL A 29 17.20 -5.72 -10.43
CA VAL A 29 16.24 -4.63 -10.16
C VAL A 29 15.36 -4.44 -11.37
N VAL A 30 14.05 -4.49 -11.17
CA VAL A 30 13.05 -4.37 -12.24
C VAL A 30 12.21 -3.11 -12.02
N PRO A 31 12.38 -2.07 -12.85
CA PRO A 31 11.49 -0.91 -12.84
C PRO A 31 10.08 -1.30 -13.27
N LEU A 32 9.09 -0.95 -12.47
CA LEU A 32 7.67 -1.25 -12.70
C LEU A 32 6.89 0.04 -12.98
N LYS A 33 5.89 -0.05 -13.84
CA LYS A 33 4.97 1.08 -14.06
C LYS A 33 4.14 1.32 -12.80
N VAL A 34 3.93 2.59 -12.46
CA VAL A 34 2.95 2.97 -11.42
C VAL A 34 1.56 2.64 -11.92
N LYS A 35 1.01 1.56 -11.43
CA LYS A 35 -0.33 1.07 -11.79
C LYS A 35 -0.88 0.21 -10.66
N TYR A 36 -2.01 0.61 -10.09
CA TYR A 36 -2.66 -0.19 -9.08
C TYR A 36 -3.42 -1.37 -9.74
N PRO A 37 -3.33 -2.61 -9.24
CA PRO A 37 -2.62 -3.08 -8.04
C PRO A 37 -1.24 -3.73 -8.31
N GLN A 38 -0.34 -3.06 -9.00
CA GLN A 38 0.99 -3.57 -9.41
C GLN A 38 1.79 -4.24 -8.27
N GLY A 39 1.63 -3.76 -7.01
CA GLY A 39 2.29 -4.32 -5.83
C GLY A 39 1.61 -5.57 -5.25
N GLY A 40 0.48 -6.00 -5.79
CA GLY A 40 -0.15 -7.26 -5.38
C GLY A 40 0.72 -8.46 -5.75
N GLU A 41 0.78 -9.49 -4.88
CA GLU A 41 1.70 -10.63 -5.08
C GLU A 41 1.54 -11.29 -6.45
N LYS A 42 0.32 -11.60 -6.84
CA LYS A 42 0.04 -12.29 -8.11
C LYS A 42 0.35 -11.42 -9.33
N GLN A 43 0.01 -10.14 -9.26
CA GLN A 43 0.31 -9.17 -10.31
C GLN A 43 1.81 -8.93 -10.45
N LEU A 44 2.54 -8.88 -9.34
CA LEU A 44 3.99 -8.71 -9.35
C LEU A 44 4.69 -9.92 -9.98
N ILE A 45 4.26 -11.14 -9.65
CA ILE A 45 4.78 -12.37 -10.25
C ILE A 45 4.58 -12.35 -11.76
N ASP A 46 3.37 -12.05 -12.24
CA ASP A 46 3.09 -11.99 -13.68
C ASP A 46 3.90 -10.89 -14.37
N ALA A 47 3.99 -9.70 -13.77
CA ALA A 47 4.74 -8.58 -14.32
C ALA A 47 6.24 -8.89 -14.52
N ILE A 48 6.85 -9.62 -13.58
CA ILE A 48 8.29 -9.91 -13.58
C ILE A 48 8.60 -11.22 -14.29
N THR A 49 7.86 -12.30 -13.97
CA THR A 49 8.22 -13.66 -14.40
C THR A 49 7.40 -14.16 -15.60
N LYS A 50 6.33 -13.45 -15.98
CA LYS A 50 5.34 -13.84 -16.98
C LYS A 50 4.64 -15.17 -16.65
N ARG A 51 4.58 -15.52 -15.36
CA ARG A 51 3.88 -16.68 -14.85
C ARG A 51 2.61 -16.24 -14.14
N GLN A 52 1.51 -16.91 -14.42
CA GLN A 52 0.22 -16.57 -13.81
C GLN A 52 -0.10 -17.51 -12.66
N VAL A 53 -0.42 -16.95 -11.53
CA VAL A 53 -0.92 -17.70 -10.36
C VAL A 53 -2.41 -17.92 -10.55
N ALA A 54 -2.83 -19.17 -10.64
CA ALA A 54 -4.24 -19.51 -10.82
C ALA A 54 -5.13 -18.96 -9.69
N SER A 55 -6.43 -18.80 -9.99
CA SER A 55 -7.42 -18.41 -8.97
C SER A 55 -7.43 -19.43 -7.84
N GLY A 56 -7.43 -18.96 -6.59
CA GLY A 56 -7.35 -19.82 -5.39
C GLY A 56 -5.96 -20.39 -5.09
N ALA A 57 -5.00 -20.38 -6.03
CA ALA A 57 -3.65 -20.88 -5.78
C ALA A 57 -2.77 -19.85 -5.06
N LEU A 58 -1.72 -20.38 -4.42
CA LEU A 58 -0.68 -19.56 -3.75
C LEU A 58 0.46 -19.22 -4.72
N PRO A 59 1.20 -18.13 -4.50
CA PRO A 59 2.38 -17.75 -5.30
C PRO A 59 3.40 -18.89 -5.48
N ILE A 60 3.60 -19.70 -4.47
CA ILE A 60 4.56 -20.84 -4.50
C ILE A 60 4.24 -21.86 -5.60
N SER A 61 2.99 -21.95 -6.07
CA SER A 61 2.62 -22.84 -7.20
C SER A 61 3.33 -22.49 -8.50
N THR A 62 3.79 -21.24 -8.63
CA THR A 62 4.59 -20.76 -9.77
C THR A 62 6.10 -20.80 -9.50
N GLY A 63 6.50 -21.34 -8.33
CA GLY A 63 7.90 -21.35 -7.89
C GLY A 63 8.40 -19.97 -7.43
N ALA A 64 7.49 -19.07 -7.06
CA ALA A 64 7.82 -17.72 -6.61
C ALA A 64 7.34 -17.46 -5.17
N VAL A 65 8.12 -16.69 -4.43
CA VAL A 65 7.75 -16.13 -3.13
C VAL A 65 7.89 -14.61 -3.20
N VAL A 66 6.88 -13.89 -2.79
CA VAL A 66 6.87 -12.42 -2.77
C VAL A 66 6.94 -11.93 -1.33
N GLN A 67 7.82 -10.99 -1.10
CA GLN A 67 7.98 -10.36 0.21
C GLN A 67 8.01 -8.83 0.07
N ASN A 68 7.35 -8.15 0.99
CA ASN A 68 7.52 -6.72 1.16
C ASN A 68 8.96 -6.41 1.62
N VAL A 69 9.55 -5.34 1.10
CA VAL A 69 10.95 -4.96 1.42
C VAL A 69 11.17 -4.75 2.92
N GLY A 70 10.21 -4.17 3.64
CA GLY A 70 10.29 -4.02 5.10
C GLY A 70 10.24 -5.35 5.84
N THR A 71 9.51 -6.35 5.29
CA THR A 71 9.49 -7.72 5.84
C THR A 71 10.82 -8.42 5.57
N ALA A 72 11.37 -8.31 4.36
CA ALA A 72 12.67 -8.88 4.03
C ALA A 72 13.78 -8.31 4.93
N PHE A 73 13.76 -6.99 5.18
CA PHE A 73 14.69 -6.34 6.10
C PHE A 73 14.53 -6.82 7.55
N ALA A 74 13.28 -6.98 8.02
CA ALA A 74 13.02 -7.50 9.36
C ALA A 74 13.49 -8.96 9.53
N VAL A 75 13.36 -9.80 8.49
CA VAL A 75 13.92 -11.16 8.49
C VAL A 75 15.43 -11.12 8.59
N TYR A 76 16.11 -10.26 7.84
CA TYR A 76 17.55 -10.06 7.97
C TYR A 76 17.95 -9.67 9.40
N GLU A 77 17.27 -8.69 10.00
CA GLU A 77 17.56 -8.27 11.37
C GLU A 77 17.34 -9.40 12.38
N ALA A 78 16.26 -10.17 12.22
CA ALA A 78 15.97 -11.29 13.12
C ALA A 78 17.00 -12.40 13.03
N VAL A 79 17.39 -12.80 11.82
CA VAL A 79 18.29 -13.92 11.58
C VAL A 79 19.75 -13.56 11.85
N GLN A 80 20.20 -12.38 11.39
CA GLN A 80 21.62 -11.99 11.46
C GLN A 80 21.95 -11.18 12.71
N LYS A 81 20.98 -10.49 13.31
CA LYS A 81 21.20 -9.58 14.44
C LYS A 81 20.45 -9.97 15.71
N ASN A 82 19.72 -11.09 15.71
CA ASN A 82 18.84 -11.48 16.83
C ASN A 82 17.88 -10.38 17.27
N LYS A 83 17.51 -9.47 16.33
CA LYS A 83 16.64 -8.36 16.62
C LYS A 83 15.21 -8.68 16.19
N PRO A 84 14.27 -8.86 17.14
CA PRO A 84 12.86 -9.10 16.79
C PRO A 84 12.21 -7.84 16.17
N LEU A 85 11.12 -8.03 15.44
CA LEU A 85 10.35 -6.94 14.85
C LEU A 85 9.54 -6.21 15.93
N PHE A 86 10.11 -5.16 16.52
CA PHE A 86 9.44 -4.29 17.50
C PHE A 86 9.32 -2.84 17.03
N GLU A 87 9.83 -2.51 15.86
CA GLU A 87 9.73 -1.18 15.26
C GLU A 87 9.53 -1.27 13.74
N ARG A 88 8.86 -0.28 13.17
CA ARG A 88 8.58 -0.21 11.72
C ARG A 88 8.80 1.21 11.21
N VAL A 89 9.18 1.31 9.94
CA VAL A 89 9.14 2.59 9.24
C VAL A 89 7.69 2.90 8.89
N ILE A 90 7.20 4.06 9.35
CA ILE A 90 5.84 4.54 9.14
C ILE A 90 5.93 5.93 8.51
N THR A 91 5.25 6.12 7.40
CA THR A 91 5.16 7.41 6.70
C THR A 91 3.93 8.16 7.17
N VAL A 92 4.09 9.39 7.63
CA VAL A 92 2.97 10.32 7.86
C VAL A 92 2.95 11.34 6.74
N THR A 93 1.83 11.43 6.01
CA THR A 93 1.71 12.29 4.83
C THR A 93 0.29 12.79 4.62
N GLY A 94 0.15 13.80 3.79
CA GLY A 94 -1.11 14.45 3.40
C GLY A 94 -0.81 15.82 2.81
N LYS A 95 -1.70 16.34 1.97
CA LYS A 95 -1.45 17.62 1.27
C LYS A 95 -1.37 18.81 2.21
N SER A 96 -2.10 18.77 3.32
CA SER A 96 -2.15 19.85 4.32
C SER A 96 -1.26 19.57 5.53
N VAL A 97 -0.52 18.45 5.56
CA VAL A 97 0.40 18.12 6.66
C VAL A 97 1.59 19.08 6.65
N ALA A 98 1.87 19.72 7.77
CA ALA A 98 2.91 20.73 7.86
C ALA A 98 4.32 20.20 7.59
N LYS A 99 4.65 19.01 8.13
CA LYS A 99 5.98 18.39 8.03
C LYS A 99 5.85 16.89 7.74
N PRO A 100 5.46 16.47 6.51
CA PRO A 100 5.40 15.05 6.16
C PRO A 100 6.74 14.36 6.44
N SER A 101 6.71 13.19 7.08
CA SER A 101 7.95 12.56 7.53
C SER A 101 7.82 11.03 7.59
N ASN A 102 8.98 10.37 7.54
CA ASN A 102 9.12 8.95 7.82
C ASN A 102 9.66 8.76 9.23
N PHE A 103 9.04 7.90 10.01
CA PHE A 103 9.43 7.59 11.38
C PHE A 103 9.82 6.13 11.53
N LEU A 104 10.89 5.86 12.25
CA LEU A 104 11.13 4.54 12.81
C LEU A 104 10.38 4.46 14.15
N ALA A 105 9.14 3.97 14.09
CA ALA A 105 8.24 3.94 15.22
C ALA A 105 8.21 2.56 15.88
N ARG A 106 8.20 2.52 17.21
CA ARG A 106 7.97 1.27 17.95
C ARG A 106 6.53 0.82 17.80
N ILE A 107 6.34 -0.48 17.67
CA ILE A 107 5.00 -1.09 17.66
C ILE A 107 4.33 -0.76 19.00
N GLY A 108 3.07 -0.30 18.93
CA GLY A 108 2.33 0.20 20.08
C GLY A 108 2.34 1.73 20.25
N THR A 109 3.18 2.45 19.49
CA THR A 109 3.15 3.92 19.49
C THR A 109 1.79 4.42 18.99
N PRO A 110 1.07 5.29 19.72
CA PRO A 110 -0.17 5.88 19.22
C PRO A 110 0.07 6.67 17.94
N MET A 111 -0.82 6.51 16.92
CA MET A 111 -0.69 7.23 15.66
C MET A 111 -0.74 8.75 15.87
N LYS A 112 -1.49 9.21 16.87
CA LYS A 112 -1.52 10.62 17.28
C LYS A 112 -0.14 11.18 17.55
N GLN A 113 0.73 10.45 18.24
CA GLN A 113 2.09 10.91 18.57
C GLN A 113 2.91 11.17 17.30
N LEU A 114 2.75 10.34 16.27
CA LEU A 114 3.43 10.52 14.99
C LEU A 114 2.84 11.70 14.21
N ILE A 115 1.53 11.89 14.28
CA ILE A 115 0.83 13.03 13.68
C ILE A 115 1.28 14.33 14.34
N ASP A 116 1.34 14.36 15.68
CA ASP A 116 1.78 15.53 16.44
C ASP A 116 3.22 15.92 16.10
N ALA A 117 4.11 14.95 15.90
CA ALA A 117 5.48 15.19 15.44
C ALA A 117 5.56 15.80 14.03
N CYS A 118 4.51 15.63 13.21
CA CYS A 118 4.36 16.25 11.90
C CYS A 118 3.71 17.65 11.93
N GLY A 119 3.42 18.18 13.11
CA GLY A 119 2.76 19.48 13.31
C GLY A 119 1.28 19.38 13.69
N GLY A 120 0.82 18.18 14.07
CA GLY A 120 -0.58 17.92 14.45
C GLY A 120 -1.52 17.69 13.26
N LEU A 121 -2.80 17.50 13.58
CA LEU A 121 -3.84 17.42 12.56
C LEU A 121 -4.09 18.79 11.94
N PRO A 122 -4.03 18.95 10.62
CA PRO A 122 -4.46 20.16 9.94
C PRO A 122 -5.92 20.52 10.24
N GLU A 123 -6.25 21.81 10.33
CA GLU A 123 -7.61 22.29 10.59
C GLU A 123 -8.62 21.83 9.51
N ASP A 124 -8.16 21.68 8.27
CA ASP A 124 -8.95 21.21 7.14
C ASP A 124 -9.01 19.66 7.04
N THR A 125 -8.64 18.93 8.08
CA THR A 125 -8.67 17.46 8.08
C THR A 125 -10.08 16.95 7.85
N GLY A 126 -10.27 16.17 6.79
CA GLY A 126 -11.53 15.51 6.47
C GLY A 126 -11.54 14.00 6.80
N LYS A 127 -10.37 13.36 6.73
CA LYS A 127 -10.24 11.92 7.02
C LYS A 127 -8.79 11.56 7.34
N VAL A 128 -8.61 10.64 8.29
CA VAL A 128 -7.32 10.00 8.58
C VAL A 128 -7.40 8.52 8.19
N ILE A 129 -6.43 8.04 7.43
CA ILE A 129 -6.38 6.65 6.96
C ILE A 129 -5.11 6.01 7.53
N GLY A 130 -5.28 4.91 8.27
CA GLY A 130 -4.17 4.04 8.66
C GLY A 130 -3.81 3.10 7.51
N GLY A 131 -2.71 3.39 6.82
CA GLY A 131 -2.26 2.72 5.61
C GLY A 131 -2.30 3.60 4.36
N GLY A 132 -2.23 2.98 3.19
CA GLY A 132 -2.33 3.68 1.91
C GLY A 132 -3.78 4.03 1.51
N PRO A 133 -3.98 4.91 0.53
CA PRO A 133 -5.30 5.42 0.15
C PRO A 133 -6.25 4.34 -0.40
N MET A 134 -5.71 3.27 -0.99
CA MET A 134 -6.51 2.22 -1.65
C MET A 134 -6.89 1.07 -0.71
N MET A 135 -6.02 0.71 0.23
CA MET A 135 -6.21 -0.45 1.11
C MET A 135 -6.25 -0.09 2.60
N GLY A 136 -5.91 1.13 2.96
CA GLY A 136 -5.92 1.59 4.34
C GLY A 136 -7.35 1.74 4.87
N LYS A 137 -7.48 1.70 6.20
CA LYS A 137 -8.75 1.86 6.88
C LYS A 137 -8.89 3.29 7.42
N ALA A 138 -10.05 3.89 7.20
CA ALA A 138 -10.37 5.17 7.83
C ALA A 138 -10.42 4.99 9.36
N LEU A 139 -9.70 5.85 10.05
CA LEU A 139 -9.61 5.81 11.51
C LEU A 139 -10.73 6.67 12.13
N VAL A 140 -11.43 6.08 13.07
CA VAL A 140 -12.43 6.80 13.91
C VAL A 140 -11.71 7.52 15.06
N ASN A 141 -10.58 6.96 15.52
CA ASN A 141 -9.78 7.50 16.60
C ASN A 141 -8.29 7.41 16.22
N ILE A 142 -7.55 8.47 16.46
CA ILE A 142 -6.10 8.55 16.19
C ILE A 142 -5.22 8.03 17.33
N GLU A 143 -5.79 7.74 18.49
CA GLU A 143 -5.08 7.08 19.60
C GLU A 143 -4.80 5.59 19.33
N VAL A 144 -5.22 5.07 18.18
CA VAL A 144 -4.97 3.69 17.77
C VAL A 144 -3.46 3.44 17.70
N PRO A 145 -2.96 2.35 18.32
CA PRO A 145 -1.54 2.03 18.31
C PRO A 145 -1.08 1.55 16.93
N THR A 146 0.17 1.84 16.61
CA THR A 146 0.84 1.25 15.45
C THR A 146 1.03 -0.25 15.64
N ALA A 147 0.85 -1.03 14.58
CA ALA A 147 0.99 -2.47 14.56
C ALA A 147 2.12 -2.91 13.62
N LYS A 148 2.46 -4.20 13.63
CA LYS A 148 3.46 -4.79 12.73
C LYS A 148 3.17 -4.55 11.25
N GLY A 149 1.89 -4.47 10.86
CA GLY A 149 1.44 -4.20 9.50
C GLY A 149 1.29 -2.72 9.16
N SER A 150 1.49 -1.80 10.12
CA SER A 150 1.37 -0.37 9.85
C SER A 150 2.50 0.11 8.96
N SER A 151 2.16 0.78 7.85
CA SER A 151 3.13 1.31 6.89
C SER A 151 3.00 2.81 6.66
N GLY A 152 1.84 3.38 7.00
CA GLY A 152 1.61 4.81 6.79
C GLY A 152 0.38 5.33 7.49
N ILE A 153 0.33 6.65 7.59
CA ILE A 153 -0.81 7.43 8.06
C ILE A 153 -1.02 8.52 7.01
N LEU A 154 -2.16 8.46 6.33
CA LEU A 154 -2.54 9.43 5.31
C LEU A 154 -3.63 10.36 5.88
N ILE A 155 -3.35 11.65 5.88
CA ILE A 155 -4.28 12.69 6.32
C ILE A 155 -4.82 13.37 5.07
N MET A 156 -6.10 13.14 4.79
CA MET A 156 -6.82 13.77 3.67
C MET A 156 -7.52 15.03 4.15
N ASN A 157 -7.42 16.09 3.38
CA ASN A 157 -8.17 17.29 3.66
C ASN A 157 -9.67 17.12 3.33
N GLN A 158 -10.50 18.08 3.76
CA GLN A 158 -11.96 18.02 3.56
C GLN A 158 -12.35 17.89 2.08
N LYS A 159 -11.62 18.57 1.18
CA LYS A 159 -11.88 18.50 -0.26
C LYS A 159 -11.63 17.10 -0.82
N GLU A 160 -10.56 16.44 -0.40
CA GLU A 160 -10.21 15.07 -0.81
C GLU A 160 -11.12 14.02 -0.18
N ALA A 161 -11.55 14.24 1.06
CA ALA A 161 -12.41 13.34 1.81
C ALA A 161 -13.89 13.42 1.42
N LYS A 162 -14.31 14.53 0.80
CA LYS A 162 -15.70 14.76 0.39
C LYS A 162 -16.10 13.75 -0.68
N ARG A 163 -17.14 12.98 -0.40
CA ARG A 163 -17.82 12.20 -1.43
C ARG A 163 -18.82 13.09 -2.15
N GLY A 164 -18.91 12.94 -3.47
CA GLY A 164 -20.02 13.55 -4.23
C GLY A 164 -21.36 12.98 -3.78
N GLU A 165 -22.43 13.73 -4.04
CA GLU A 165 -23.77 13.20 -3.83
C GLU A 165 -24.03 12.01 -4.76
N ALA A 166 -24.75 11.01 -4.26
CA ALA A 166 -25.17 9.88 -5.08
C ALA A 166 -26.09 10.39 -6.21
N GLN A 167 -25.77 10.00 -7.42
CA GLN A 167 -26.54 10.35 -8.62
C GLN A 167 -27.25 9.11 -9.15
N THR A 168 -28.41 9.30 -9.74
CA THR A 168 -29.16 8.21 -10.36
C THR A 168 -28.31 7.53 -11.45
N CYS A 169 -28.25 6.22 -11.40
CA CYS A 169 -27.50 5.45 -12.39
C CYS A 169 -28.15 5.54 -13.78
N ILE A 170 -27.43 6.07 -14.77
CA ILE A 170 -27.90 6.18 -16.17
C ILE A 170 -27.69 4.90 -16.97
N ARG A 171 -27.24 3.80 -16.37
CA ARG A 171 -27.00 2.48 -16.99
C ARG A 171 -26.05 2.51 -18.19
N CYS A 172 -25.04 3.37 -18.20
CA CYS A 172 -24.07 3.51 -19.31
C CYS A 172 -23.05 2.37 -19.42
N ALA A 173 -23.05 1.39 -18.50
CA ALA A 173 -22.17 0.22 -18.44
C ALA A 173 -20.65 0.51 -18.34
N LYS A 174 -20.23 1.76 -18.16
CA LYS A 174 -18.80 2.10 -18.01
C LYS A 174 -18.13 1.39 -16.83
N CYS A 175 -18.86 1.18 -15.74
CA CYS A 175 -18.36 0.43 -14.57
C CYS A 175 -18.15 -1.05 -14.88
N VAL A 176 -18.98 -1.65 -15.73
CA VAL A 176 -18.83 -3.04 -16.22
C VAL A 176 -17.57 -3.16 -17.05
N SER A 177 -17.41 -2.27 -18.03
CA SER A 177 -16.22 -2.24 -18.90
C SER A 177 -14.91 -1.99 -18.14
N ALA A 178 -14.98 -1.23 -17.04
CA ALA A 178 -13.83 -0.93 -16.21
C ALA A 178 -13.53 -2.01 -15.16
N CYS A 179 -14.44 -2.93 -14.90
CA CYS A 179 -14.28 -3.94 -13.85
C CYS A 179 -13.31 -5.05 -14.31
N PRO A 180 -12.16 -5.23 -13.67
CA PRO A 180 -11.20 -6.27 -14.04
C PRO A 180 -11.69 -7.68 -13.70
N MET A 181 -12.75 -7.79 -12.90
CA MET A 181 -13.33 -9.05 -12.45
C MET A 181 -14.56 -9.49 -13.29
N GLY A 182 -14.97 -8.69 -14.29
CA GLY A 182 -16.14 -8.96 -15.10
C GLY A 182 -17.47 -8.87 -14.34
N LEU A 183 -17.52 -8.08 -13.26
CA LEU A 183 -18.74 -7.89 -12.48
C LEU A 183 -19.62 -6.79 -13.10
N GLU A 184 -20.88 -6.75 -12.66
CA GLU A 184 -21.84 -5.70 -12.99
C GLU A 184 -22.08 -4.76 -11.78
N PRO A 185 -21.16 -3.79 -11.50
CA PRO A 185 -21.23 -3.00 -10.28
C PRO A 185 -22.54 -2.20 -10.13
N TYR A 186 -23.13 -1.75 -11.22
CA TYR A 186 -24.41 -1.03 -11.18
C TYR A 186 -25.56 -1.91 -10.70
N LEU A 187 -25.56 -3.20 -11.08
CA LEU A 187 -26.57 -4.15 -10.65
C LEU A 187 -26.38 -4.54 -9.19
N LEU A 188 -25.11 -4.81 -8.81
CA LEU A 188 -24.76 -5.11 -7.41
C LEU A 188 -25.16 -3.96 -6.48
N GLY A 189 -24.93 -2.70 -6.89
CA GLY A 189 -25.39 -1.54 -6.13
C GLY A 189 -26.89 -1.49 -5.98
N ALA A 190 -27.64 -1.68 -7.06
CA ALA A 190 -29.11 -1.65 -7.03
C ALA A 190 -29.71 -2.76 -6.16
N LEU A 191 -29.16 -3.98 -6.23
CA LEU A 191 -29.61 -5.10 -5.39
C LEU A 191 -29.30 -4.81 -3.91
N SER A 192 -28.11 -4.32 -3.60
CA SER A 192 -27.73 -3.95 -2.22
C SER A 192 -28.60 -2.84 -1.62
N GLU A 193 -29.03 -1.87 -2.44
CA GLU A 193 -29.96 -0.80 -1.99
C GLU A 193 -31.37 -1.35 -1.72
N ASN A 194 -31.79 -2.37 -2.44
CA ASN A 194 -33.10 -3.03 -2.26
C ASN A 194 -33.09 -4.11 -1.17
N GLY A 195 -31.94 -4.46 -0.62
CA GLY A 195 -31.79 -5.49 0.43
C GLY A 195 -31.81 -6.92 -0.08
N ASP A 196 -31.49 -7.13 -1.37
CA ASP A 196 -31.38 -8.44 -2.03
C ASP A 196 -29.94 -8.98 -1.99
#